data_022c8e9f769c3feaf0805ed173c0c74f
#
_entry.id   022c8e9f769c3feaf0805ed173c0c74f
#
_cell.length_a   1.000
_cell.length_b   1.000
_cell.length_c   1.000
_cell.angle_alpha   90.00
_cell.angle_beta   90.00
_cell.angle_gamma   90.00
#
_symmetry.space_group_name_H-M   'P 1'
#
loop_
_entity.id
_entity.type
_entity.pdbx_description
1 polymer ?
#
loop_
_entity_poly.entity_id
_entity_poly.type
_entity_poly.pdbx_seq_one_letter_code
_entity_poly.pdbx_strand_id
1 'polypeptide(L)'
;MAAKKTIAIIASTNEKAAAIVNKLSLDNFRLLIVSKYANQFSKLSKDMQSNRPNVELEMIDCMKDGCWEADIIIVDIPYHEETEVATLIKEVSTQKIVVSFSENENSELQNLLKYSKVVTAINIINSSCISLSGKYQDAIEEVSNILKNSEQSKVTI
;
A
#
# COMPACT_ATOMS: atom_id res chain seq x y z
N MET A 1 10.88 -5.52 22.24
CA MET A 1 9.70 -4.98 21.53
C MET A 1 9.99 -4.85 20.04
N ALA A 2 9.07 -5.35 19.25
CA ALA A 2 9.19 -5.17 17.80
C ALA A 2 9.01 -3.69 17.45
N ALA A 3 9.85 -3.16 16.58
CA ALA A 3 9.69 -1.82 16.07
C ALA A 3 8.38 -1.72 15.26
N LYS A 4 7.74 -0.56 15.29
CA LYS A 4 6.55 -0.32 14.47
C LYS A 4 6.92 -0.43 12.99
N LYS A 5 6.09 -1.13 12.23
CA LYS A 5 6.25 -1.15 10.78
C LYS A 5 5.80 0.17 10.20
N THR A 6 6.56 0.67 9.23
CA THR A 6 6.24 1.88 8.49
C THR A 6 5.66 1.49 7.14
N ILE A 7 4.45 1.98 6.87
CA ILE A 7 3.74 1.70 5.63
C ILE A 7 3.51 3.03 4.91
N ALA A 8 4.02 3.14 3.68
CA ALA A 8 3.73 4.29 2.83
C ALA A 8 2.52 3.96 1.96
N ILE A 9 1.58 4.89 1.86
CA ILE A 9 0.38 4.75 1.04
C ILE A 9 0.41 5.82 -0.04
N ILE A 10 0.47 5.37 -1.29
CA ILE A 10 0.39 6.23 -2.47
C ILE A 10 -0.97 6.00 -3.11
N ALA A 11 -1.88 6.94 -2.94
CA ALA A 11 -3.23 6.83 -3.48
C ALA A 11 -3.59 8.08 -4.26
N SER A 12 -4.36 7.90 -5.33
CA SER A 12 -4.75 9.02 -6.20
C SER A 12 -5.81 9.93 -5.57
N THR A 13 -6.55 9.43 -4.57
CA THR A 13 -7.57 10.21 -3.86
C THR A 13 -7.53 9.90 -2.37
N ASN A 14 -8.11 10.80 -1.57
CA ASN A 14 -8.26 10.58 -0.13
C ASN A 14 -9.16 9.39 0.18
N GLU A 15 -10.20 9.20 -0.62
CA GLU A 15 -11.13 8.10 -0.44
C GLU A 15 -10.43 6.76 -0.60
N LYS A 16 -9.54 6.65 -1.57
CA LYS A 16 -8.72 5.44 -1.76
C LYS A 16 -7.75 5.23 -0.60
N ALA A 17 -7.10 6.29 -0.13
CA ALA A 17 -6.22 6.19 1.02
C ALA A 17 -6.98 5.74 2.27
N ALA A 18 -8.14 6.32 2.54
CA ALA A 18 -8.98 5.93 3.67
C ALA A 18 -9.45 4.48 3.55
N ALA A 19 -9.80 4.04 2.36
CA ALA A 19 -10.22 2.67 2.11
C ALA A 19 -9.09 1.68 2.42
N ILE A 20 -7.86 2.01 2.02
CA ILE A 20 -6.69 1.17 2.33
C ILE A 20 -6.48 1.09 3.84
N VAL A 21 -6.51 2.23 4.52
CA VAL A 21 -6.32 2.28 5.98
C VAL A 21 -7.34 1.41 6.70
N ASN A 22 -8.59 1.44 6.25
CA ASN A 22 -9.66 0.63 6.85
C ASN A 22 -9.48 -0.88 6.63
N LYS A 23 -8.69 -1.27 5.64
CA LYS A 23 -8.39 -2.68 5.36
C LYS A 23 -7.20 -3.20 6.15
N LEU A 24 -6.45 -2.35 6.85
CA LEU A 24 -5.32 -2.78 7.66
C LEU A 24 -5.81 -3.42 8.95
N SER A 25 -5.28 -4.60 9.26
CA SER A 25 -5.71 -5.40 10.42
C SER A 25 -5.00 -5.07 11.71
N LEU A 26 -3.81 -4.49 11.62
CA LEU A 26 -2.99 -4.16 12.79
C LEU A 26 -3.17 -2.70 13.19
N ASP A 27 -3.06 -2.43 14.49
CA ASP A 27 -3.27 -1.07 15.02
C ASP A 27 -1.97 -0.36 15.42
N ASN A 28 -0.83 -1.00 15.21
CA ASN A 28 0.46 -0.48 15.65
C ASN A 28 1.39 -0.22 14.46
N PHE A 29 1.00 0.76 13.63
CA PHE A 29 1.77 1.18 12.47
C PHE A 29 2.16 2.63 12.53
N ARG A 30 3.20 2.96 11.78
CA ARG A 30 3.45 4.32 11.33
C ARG A 30 3.03 4.40 9.88
N LEU A 31 2.05 5.23 9.57
CA LEU A 31 1.52 5.40 8.22
C LEU A 31 2.01 6.71 7.62
N LEU A 32 2.63 6.62 6.45
CA LEU A 32 3.09 7.77 5.69
C LEU A 32 2.17 7.91 4.49
N ILE A 33 1.34 8.95 4.49
CA ILE A 33 0.42 9.21 3.39
C ILE A 33 1.13 10.15 2.41
N VAL A 34 1.43 9.65 1.23
CA VAL A 34 2.06 10.43 0.18
C VAL A 34 0.98 11.13 -0.65
N SER A 35 0.95 12.45 -0.63
CA SER A 35 -0.06 13.22 -1.34
C SER A 35 0.45 14.57 -1.80
N LYS A 36 -0.03 14.95 -2.99
CA LYS A 36 0.16 16.29 -3.53
C LYS A 36 -0.86 17.30 -2.98
N TYR A 37 -1.89 16.83 -2.25
CA TYR A 37 -3.03 17.65 -1.83
C TYR A 37 -3.19 17.65 -0.30
N ALA A 38 -2.30 18.36 0.39
CA ALA A 38 -2.23 18.40 1.85
C ALA A 38 -3.56 18.78 2.51
N ASN A 39 -4.33 19.67 1.89
CA ASN A 39 -5.57 20.18 2.46
C ASN A 39 -6.67 19.14 2.65
N GLN A 40 -6.60 18.05 1.90
CA GLN A 40 -7.62 17.01 1.96
C GLN A 40 -7.36 15.97 3.05
N PHE A 41 -6.20 16.01 3.68
CA PHE A 41 -5.79 15.01 4.67
C PHE A 41 -6.18 15.32 6.12
N SER A 42 -6.59 16.53 6.40
CA SER A 42 -6.99 16.91 7.77
C SER A 42 -8.17 16.04 8.25
N LYS A 43 -9.11 15.75 7.37
CA LYS A 43 -10.25 14.90 7.70
C LYS A 43 -9.82 13.46 7.96
N LEU A 44 -8.97 12.90 7.09
CA LEU A 44 -8.45 11.55 7.26
C LEU A 44 -7.67 11.43 8.58
N SER A 45 -6.84 12.41 8.89
CA SER A 45 -6.06 12.45 10.13
C SER A 45 -6.98 12.46 11.36
N LYS A 46 -8.03 13.28 11.35
CA LYS A 46 -9.00 13.33 12.45
C LYS A 46 -9.74 12.01 12.63
N ASP A 47 -10.20 11.41 11.53
CA ASP A 47 -10.90 10.13 11.57
C ASP A 47 -9.99 9.02 12.11
N MET A 48 -8.73 9.01 11.72
CA MET A 48 -7.75 8.04 12.19
C MET A 48 -7.46 8.19 13.68
N GLN A 49 -7.29 9.40 14.16
CA GLN A 49 -7.03 9.67 15.58
C GLN A 49 -8.18 9.21 16.46
N SER A 50 -9.42 9.33 15.97
CA SER A 50 -10.60 8.89 16.69
C SER A 50 -10.74 7.37 16.73
N ASN A 51 -10.47 6.68 15.60
CA ASN A 51 -10.74 5.26 15.44
C ASN A 51 -9.54 4.36 15.74
N ARG A 52 -8.33 4.86 15.58
CA ARG A 52 -7.10 4.09 15.77
C ARG A 52 -6.02 4.96 16.43
N PRO A 53 -6.15 5.24 17.74
CA PRO A 53 -5.25 6.18 18.42
C PRO A 53 -3.79 5.71 18.51
N ASN A 54 -3.53 4.41 18.35
CA ASN A 54 -2.18 3.84 18.41
C ASN A 54 -1.43 3.89 17.08
N VAL A 55 -2.10 4.31 16.00
CA VAL A 55 -1.49 4.43 14.68
C VAL A 55 -0.94 5.84 14.53
N GLU A 56 0.35 5.94 14.22
CA GLU A 56 0.97 7.22 13.89
C GLU A 56 0.70 7.53 12.42
N LEU A 57 0.13 8.71 12.16
CA LEU A 57 -0.17 9.16 10.81
C LEU A 57 0.64 10.41 10.49
N GLU A 58 1.38 10.37 9.40
CA GLU A 58 2.19 11.47 8.94
C GLU A 58 1.98 11.69 7.45
N MET A 59 1.89 12.94 7.03
CA MET A 59 1.82 13.29 5.63
C MET A 59 3.19 13.64 5.09
N ILE A 60 3.47 13.14 3.88
CA ILE A 60 4.74 13.37 3.21
C ILE A 60 4.48 13.89 1.81
N ASP A 61 5.11 15.01 1.47
CA ASP A 61 5.01 15.60 0.13
C ASP A 61 5.85 14.84 -0.89
N CYS A 62 7.00 14.35 -0.47
CA CYS A 62 7.95 13.71 -1.35
C CYS A 62 7.74 12.19 -1.37
N MET A 63 7.32 11.67 -2.52
CA MET A 63 7.08 10.25 -2.71
C MET A 63 8.33 9.40 -2.44
N LYS A 64 9.49 9.86 -2.91
CA LYS A 64 10.76 9.19 -2.69
C LYS A 64 11.11 9.06 -1.21
N ASP A 65 10.94 10.13 -0.45
CA ASP A 65 11.25 10.13 0.98
C ASP A 65 10.34 9.19 1.75
N GLY A 66 9.04 9.20 1.44
CA GLY A 66 8.09 8.30 2.05
C GLY A 66 8.40 6.85 1.79
N CYS A 67 8.70 6.52 0.55
CA CYS A 67 9.03 5.15 0.16
C CYS A 67 10.39 4.71 0.71
N TRP A 68 11.33 5.62 0.82
CA TRP A 68 12.63 5.32 1.44
C TRP A 68 12.48 4.87 2.89
N GLU A 69 11.63 5.56 3.65
CA GLU A 69 11.40 5.23 5.06
C GLU A 69 10.52 4.01 5.27
N ALA A 70 9.70 3.65 4.28
CA ALA A 70 8.70 2.59 4.42
C ALA A 70 9.32 1.20 4.37
N ASP A 71 8.73 0.28 5.13
CA ASP A 71 8.99 -1.15 5.02
C ASP A 71 8.11 -1.78 3.94
N ILE A 72 6.87 -1.29 3.83
CA ILE A 72 5.88 -1.74 2.87
C ILE A 72 5.28 -0.52 2.18
N ILE A 73 5.16 -0.58 0.86
CA ILE A 73 4.59 0.50 0.06
C ILE A 73 3.28 0.00 -0.55
N ILE A 74 2.17 0.69 -0.29
CA ILE A 74 0.87 0.36 -0.85
C ILE A 74 0.50 1.40 -1.90
N VAL A 75 0.18 0.96 -3.11
CA VAL A 75 -0.09 1.83 -4.25
C VAL A 75 -1.50 1.56 -4.76
N ASP A 76 -2.31 2.61 -4.85
CA ASP A 76 -3.66 2.55 -5.44
C ASP A 76 -3.84 3.75 -6.37
N ILE A 77 -3.40 3.58 -7.60
CA ILE A 77 -3.38 4.62 -8.62
C ILE A 77 -3.96 4.09 -9.93
N PRO A 78 -4.44 4.96 -10.84
CA PRO A 78 -4.86 4.54 -12.16
C PRO A 78 -3.69 3.96 -12.97
N TYR A 79 -4.01 3.06 -13.88
CA TYR A 79 -3.02 2.41 -14.76
C TYR A 79 -2.09 3.42 -15.45
N HIS A 80 -2.64 4.53 -15.95
CA HIS A 80 -1.86 5.52 -16.68
C HIS A 80 -0.84 6.29 -15.83
N GLU A 81 -0.97 6.22 -14.50
CA GLU A 81 -0.01 6.86 -13.58
C GLU A 81 1.08 5.89 -13.10
N GLU A 82 0.97 4.60 -13.40
CA GLU A 82 1.89 3.60 -12.87
C GLU A 82 3.34 3.82 -13.32
N THR A 83 3.56 4.17 -14.58
CA THR A 83 4.92 4.41 -15.11
C THR A 83 5.60 5.57 -14.40
N GLU A 84 4.88 6.67 -14.18
CA GLU A 84 5.40 7.85 -13.48
C GLU A 84 5.76 7.51 -12.03
N VAL A 85 4.85 6.85 -11.32
CA VAL A 85 5.08 6.47 -9.93
C VAL A 85 6.26 5.50 -9.84
N ALA A 86 6.29 4.48 -10.68
CA ALA A 86 7.39 3.50 -10.68
C ALA A 86 8.74 4.17 -10.93
N THR A 87 8.81 5.12 -11.85
CA THR A 87 10.04 5.87 -12.12
C THR A 87 10.53 6.62 -10.89
N LEU A 88 9.60 7.20 -10.12
CA LEU A 88 9.93 7.97 -8.92
C LEU A 88 10.39 7.09 -7.76
N ILE A 89 9.85 5.88 -7.61
CA ILE A 89 10.11 5.05 -6.43
C ILE A 89 11.06 3.87 -6.70
N LYS A 90 11.43 3.63 -7.93
CA LYS A 90 12.20 2.45 -8.36
C LYS A 90 13.44 2.20 -7.51
N GLU A 91 14.24 3.22 -7.25
CA GLU A 91 15.48 3.09 -6.49
C GLU A 91 15.25 2.82 -5.01
N VAL A 92 14.22 3.48 -4.45
CA VAL A 92 13.95 3.44 -3.00
C VAL A 92 13.07 2.26 -2.59
N SER A 93 12.48 1.56 -3.56
CA SER A 93 11.64 0.38 -3.31
C SER A 93 12.35 -0.95 -3.53
N THR A 94 13.63 -0.94 -3.89
CA THR A 94 14.42 -2.16 -4.14
C THR A 94 14.38 -3.09 -2.93
N GLN A 95 14.01 -4.35 -3.16
CA GLN A 95 13.84 -5.41 -2.16
C GLN A 95 12.72 -5.18 -1.15
N LYS A 96 11.97 -4.10 -1.29
CA LYS A 96 10.81 -3.84 -0.44
C LYS A 96 9.54 -4.46 -1.04
N ILE A 97 8.56 -4.67 -0.18
CA ILE A 97 7.23 -5.13 -0.61
C ILE A 97 6.45 -3.94 -1.14
N VAL A 98 5.94 -4.07 -2.36
CA VAL A 98 5.05 -3.08 -2.97
C VAL A 98 3.72 -3.76 -3.23
N VAL A 99 2.67 -3.29 -2.57
CA VAL A 99 1.31 -3.82 -2.74
C VAL A 99 0.60 -2.98 -3.78
N SER A 100 0.20 -3.60 -4.88
CA SER A 100 -0.56 -2.95 -5.95
C SER A 100 -2.04 -3.27 -5.78
N PHE A 101 -2.83 -2.29 -5.36
CA PHE A 101 -4.29 -2.41 -5.34
C PHE A 101 -4.82 -2.11 -6.73
N SER A 102 -5.55 -3.04 -7.31
CA SER A 102 -6.10 -2.91 -8.65
C SER A 102 -7.50 -3.49 -8.69
N GLU A 103 -8.38 -2.87 -9.47
CA GLU A 103 -9.71 -3.40 -9.73
C GLU A 103 -9.68 -4.49 -10.82
N ASN A 104 -8.59 -4.56 -11.56
CA ASN A 104 -8.40 -5.57 -12.61
C ASN A 104 -6.94 -6.03 -12.63
N GLU A 105 -6.66 -7.10 -13.37
CA GLU A 105 -5.35 -7.73 -13.42
C GLU A 105 -4.34 -7.02 -14.33
N ASN A 106 -4.62 -5.80 -14.78
CA ASN A 106 -3.82 -5.09 -15.78
C ASN A 106 -2.68 -4.25 -15.22
N SER A 107 -2.37 -4.36 -13.93
CA SER A 107 -1.27 -3.60 -13.35
C SER A 107 0.08 -3.99 -13.94
N GLU A 108 0.87 -2.99 -14.31
CA GLU A 108 2.22 -3.14 -14.86
C GLU A 108 3.32 -2.97 -13.79
N LEU A 109 2.95 -2.70 -12.54
CA LEU A 109 3.94 -2.42 -11.49
C LEU A 109 4.95 -3.54 -11.31
N GLN A 110 4.53 -4.79 -11.43
CA GLN A 110 5.44 -5.94 -11.32
C GLN A 110 6.54 -5.91 -12.37
N ASN A 111 6.22 -5.46 -13.58
CA ASN A 111 7.19 -5.35 -14.66
C ASN A 111 8.03 -4.09 -14.55
N LEU A 112 7.46 -3.00 -14.02
CA LEU A 112 8.13 -1.71 -13.87
C LEU A 112 9.08 -1.70 -12.66
N LEU A 113 8.75 -2.44 -11.60
CA LEU A 113 9.53 -2.51 -10.38
C LEU A 113 10.18 -3.89 -10.23
N LYS A 114 11.14 -4.19 -11.09
CA LYS A 114 11.76 -5.52 -11.20
C LYS A 114 12.50 -5.97 -9.95
N TYR A 115 12.99 -5.05 -9.17
CA TYR A 115 13.78 -5.35 -7.98
C TYR A 115 12.98 -5.23 -6.68
N SER A 116 11.68 -4.98 -6.78
CA SER A 116 10.77 -4.95 -5.64
C SER A 116 9.98 -6.24 -5.58
N LYS A 117 9.47 -6.58 -4.39
CA LYS A 117 8.59 -7.72 -4.21
C LYS A 117 7.15 -7.24 -4.35
N VAL A 118 6.62 -7.29 -5.57
CA VAL A 118 5.28 -6.78 -5.86
C VAL A 118 4.23 -7.83 -5.54
N VAL A 119 3.24 -7.44 -4.73
CA VAL A 119 2.06 -8.24 -4.41
C VAL A 119 0.85 -7.52 -4.98
N THR A 120 0.08 -8.20 -5.83
CA THR A 120 -1.14 -7.65 -6.39
C THR A 120 -2.32 -8.01 -5.49
N ALA A 121 -3.06 -7.00 -5.06
CA ALA A 121 -4.24 -7.15 -4.21
C ALA A 121 -5.48 -6.76 -5.01
N ILE A 122 -6.39 -7.71 -5.19
CA ILE A 122 -7.60 -7.53 -5.99
C ILE A 122 -8.81 -7.75 -5.10
N ASN A 123 -9.74 -6.78 -5.08
CA ASN A 123 -11.00 -6.95 -4.39
C ASN A 123 -11.89 -7.92 -5.18
N ILE A 124 -12.35 -8.97 -4.51
CA ILE A 124 -13.28 -9.91 -5.13
C ILE A 124 -14.65 -9.27 -5.21
N ILE A 125 -15.23 -9.22 -6.41
CA ILE A 125 -16.54 -8.59 -6.66
C ILE A 125 -17.60 -9.28 -5.79
N ASN A 126 -18.45 -8.48 -5.15
CA ASN A 126 -19.51 -8.93 -4.25
C ASN A 126 -19.01 -9.64 -2.99
N SER A 127 -17.75 -9.41 -2.63
CA SER A 127 -17.16 -9.97 -1.41
C SER A 127 -16.33 -8.89 -0.72
N SER A 128 -16.18 -9.01 0.59
CA SER A 128 -15.23 -8.18 1.34
C SER A 128 -13.80 -8.75 1.28
N CYS A 129 -13.62 -9.85 0.58
CA CYS A 129 -12.33 -10.55 0.52
C CYS A 129 -11.39 -9.93 -0.51
N ILE A 130 -10.10 -9.91 -0.18
CA ILE A 130 -9.04 -9.43 -1.06
C ILE A 130 -8.19 -10.63 -1.48
N SER A 131 -8.02 -10.82 -2.78
CA SER A 131 -7.16 -11.87 -3.33
C SER A 131 -5.74 -11.34 -3.51
N LEU A 132 -4.76 -12.04 -2.99
CA LEU A 132 -3.35 -11.67 -3.08
C LEU A 132 -2.59 -12.61 -4.00
N SER A 133 -1.78 -12.06 -4.90
CA SER A 133 -0.94 -12.83 -5.81
C SER A 133 0.40 -12.14 -6.04
N GLY A 134 1.39 -12.90 -6.49
CA GLY A 134 2.73 -12.37 -6.77
C GLY A 134 3.74 -13.49 -6.94
N LYS A 135 4.99 -13.11 -7.20
CA LYS A 135 6.09 -14.06 -7.40
C LYS A 135 6.75 -14.53 -6.11
N TYR A 136 6.58 -13.78 -5.01
CA TYR A 136 7.30 -14.02 -3.76
C TYR A 136 6.33 -14.44 -2.67
N GLN A 137 6.37 -15.71 -2.29
CA GLN A 137 5.46 -16.26 -1.27
C GLN A 137 5.64 -15.58 0.09
N ASP A 138 6.86 -15.27 0.48
CA ASP A 138 7.13 -14.57 1.74
C ASP A 138 6.48 -13.19 1.79
N ALA A 139 6.49 -12.47 0.67
CA ALA A 139 5.84 -11.16 0.57
C ALA A 139 4.32 -11.30 0.64
N ILE A 140 3.75 -12.29 -0.04
CA ILE A 140 2.30 -12.55 0.01
C ILE A 140 1.85 -12.83 1.43
N GLU A 141 2.59 -13.66 2.16
CA GLU A 141 2.28 -13.99 3.56
C GLU A 141 2.33 -12.76 4.45
N GLU A 142 3.35 -11.92 4.29
CA GLU A 142 3.46 -10.70 5.08
C GLU A 142 2.31 -9.74 4.81
N VAL A 143 1.92 -9.56 3.55
CA VAL A 143 0.77 -8.72 3.17
C VAL A 143 -0.53 -9.31 3.72
N SER A 144 -0.68 -10.63 3.66
CA SER A 144 -1.85 -11.32 4.21
C SER A 144 -2.02 -11.03 5.70
N ASN A 145 -0.92 -10.92 6.44
CA ASN A 145 -0.96 -10.63 7.87
C ASN A 145 -1.38 -9.21 8.22
N ILE A 146 -1.20 -8.27 7.30
CA ILE A 146 -1.54 -6.86 7.55
C ILE A 146 -2.88 -6.43 6.98
N LEU A 147 -3.48 -7.22 6.08
CA LEU A 147 -4.77 -6.89 5.45
C LEU A 147 -5.89 -7.76 6.00
N LYS A 148 -7.00 -7.13 6.36
CA LYS A 148 -8.22 -7.84 6.78
C LYS A 148 -8.85 -8.56 5.59
N ASN A 149 -9.39 -9.76 5.85
CA ASN A 149 -10.16 -10.52 4.85
C ASN A 149 -9.39 -10.76 3.55
N SER A 150 -8.08 -11.05 3.68
CA SER A 150 -7.26 -11.37 2.52
C SER A 150 -7.05 -12.87 2.37
N GLU A 151 -7.02 -13.35 1.13
CA GLU A 151 -6.73 -14.74 0.79
C GLU A 151 -5.55 -14.80 -0.17
N GLN A 152 -4.68 -15.78 0.07
CA GLN A 152 -3.57 -16.04 -0.83
C GLN A 152 -4.09 -16.85 -2.03
N SER A 153 -3.90 -16.32 -3.23
CA SER A 153 -4.11 -17.12 -4.43
C SER A 153 -2.83 -17.88 -4.75
N LYS A 154 -2.93 -18.92 -5.59
CA LYS A 154 -1.75 -19.69 -5.99
C LYS A 154 -0.73 -18.75 -6.63
N VAL A 155 0.55 -18.92 -6.27
CA VAL A 155 1.63 -18.18 -6.91
C VAL A 155 1.63 -18.51 -8.39
N THR A 156 1.48 -17.48 -9.22
CA THR A 156 1.53 -17.62 -10.66
C THR A 156 3.00 -17.61 -11.08
N ILE A 157 3.45 -18.70 -11.59
CA ILE A 157 4.81 -18.81 -12.12
C ILE A 157 4.85 -18.21 -13.53
#